data_efaa39eb625bb3cef7c30af95e66ee8b
#
_entry.id   efaa39eb625bb3cef7c30af95e66ee8b
#
_cell.length_a   1.000
_cell.length_b   1.000
_cell.length_c   1.000
_cell.angle_alpha   90.00
_cell.angle_beta   90.00
_cell.angle_gamma   90.00
#
_symmetry.space_group_name_H-M   'P 1'
#
loop_
_entity.id
_entity.type
_entity.pdbx_description
1 polymer ?
#
loop_
_entity_poly.entity_id
_entity_poly.type
_entity_poly.pdbx_seq_one_letter_code
_entity_poly.pdbx_strand_id
1 'polypeptide(L)'
;MFRTLHQVLRLSRAPGAGGAGTPPRQRKIVLVAETGCDLTPERAGELGVYLVPMHVSMGLETRPDGSFPPEEVFAYYDRTGEVPQTSAASQYDFERVFNEIESLNPGADIVHLAYSASTTASFHNALMAAAGSGYRVLSVDTKHVSVGQAAVVIEAARLLREHPELTPELLGAAAERIAAKTHMCFVPQNLDYLRAGGRVSNAAALISGVLNLHPCISVSDGRLVAGRKYRGSMVKVARRLIRDEAQAHDFRRDMLYFIRSPGLPDEVRKAAEDEARSCGFERTEWVRTGCVITCHGGPGAFGVVGFSR
;
A
#
# COMPACT_ATOMS: atom_id res chain seq x y z
N MET A 1 1.71 -20.13 -7.12
CA MET A 1 0.48 -19.55 -6.58
C MET A 1 -0.75 -20.45 -6.79
N PHE A 2 -1.02 -20.94 -8.01
CA PHE A 2 -2.19 -21.79 -8.31
C PHE A 2 -2.30 -23.11 -7.49
N ARG A 3 -1.20 -23.78 -7.15
CA ARG A 3 -1.26 -25.01 -6.35
C ARG A 3 -1.72 -24.77 -4.90
N THR A 4 -1.42 -23.63 -4.32
CA THR A 4 -1.79 -23.29 -2.93
C THR A 4 -3.26 -22.88 -2.81
N LEU A 5 -3.80 -22.22 -3.86
CA LEU A 5 -5.22 -21.89 -3.93
C LEU A 5 -6.10 -23.16 -4.02
N HIS A 6 -5.66 -24.15 -4.80
CA HIS A 6 -6.33 -25.46 -4.89
C HIS A 6 -6.36 -26.20 -3.54
N GLN A 7 -5.35 -26.01 -2.68
CA GLN A 7 -5.36 -26.57 -1.33
C GLN A 7 -6.36 -25.87 -0.41
N VAL A 8 -6.50 -24.56 -0.49
CA VAL A 8 -7.48 -23.81 0.33
C VAL A 8 -8.91 -24.14 -0.10
N LEU A 9 -9.17 -24.21 -1.39
CA LEU A 9 -10.48 -24.62 -1.92
C LEU A 9 -10.82 -26.10 -1.62
N ARG A 10 -9.85 -26.97 -1.43
CA ARG A 10 -10.06 -28.38 -1.01
C ARG A 10 -10.40 -28.52 0.47
N LEU A 11 -9.86 -27.67 1.33
CA LEU A 11 -10.13 -27.69 2.77
C LEU A 11 -11.55 -27.18 3.11
N SER A 12 -12.17 -26.37 2.23
CA SER A 12 -13.56 -25.92 2.38
C SER A 12 -14.62 -26.96 1.92
N ARG A 13 -14.20 -28.09 1.34
CA ARG A 13 -15.09 -29.21 0.93
C ARG A 13 -15.04 -30.38 1.93
N ALA A 14 -15.23 -30.14 3.20
CA ALA A 14 -15.52 -31.22 4.13
C ALA A 14 -17.00 -31.66 3.96
N PRO A 15 -17.31 -32.97 3.82
CA PRO A 15 -18.68 -33.43 3.70
C PRO A 15 -19.34 -33.40 5.07
N GLY A 16 -20.26 -32.48 5.28
CA GLY A 16 -21.06 -32.33 6.49
C GLY A 16 -22.52 -32.13 6.18
N ALA A 17 -23.25 -33.24 6.24
CA ALA A 17 -24.67 -33.43 6.58
C ALA A 17 -25.75 -32.51 5.97
N GLY A 18 -26.73 -33.21 5.39
CA GLY A 18 -27.91 -32.74 4.71
C GLY A 18 -28.79 -31.76 5.47
N GLY A 19 -29.27 -30.83 4.70
CA GLY A 19 -30.42 -29.99 4.90
C GLY A 19 -30.66 -29.30 3.56
N ALA A 20 -31.77 -29.63 2.89
CA ALA A 20 -32.20 -29.02 1.64
C ALA A 20 -32.73 -27.59 1.92
N GLY A 21 -31.82 -26.69 2.31
CA GLY A 21 -32.04 -25.24 2.29
C GLY A 21 -31.42 -24.69 1.02
N THR A 22 -32.14 -23.78 0.34
CA THR A 22 -31.58 -22.98 -0.78
C THR A 22 -30.23 -22.44 -0.34
N PRO A 23 -29.14 -22.64 -1.13
CA PRO A 23 -27.83 -22.15 -0.75
C PRO A 23 -27.93 -20.63 -0.48
N PRO A 24 -27.34 -20.12 0.60
CA PRO A 24 -27.41 -18.71 0.92
C PRO A 24 -26.91 -17.92 -0.31
N ARG A 25 -27.73 -16.97 -0.77
CA ARG A 25 -27.39 -16.12 -1.92
C ARG A 25 -26.03 -15.50 -1.64
N GLN A 26 -25.06 -15.82 -2.48
CA GLN A 26 -23.71 -15.28 -2.34
C GLN A 26 -23.77 -13.76 -2.38
N ARG A 27 -23.25 -13.11 -1.32
CA ARG A 27 -23.26 -11.66 -1.20
C ARG A 27 -22.10 -11.11 -2.03
N LYS A 28 -22.30 -9.92 -2.57
CA LYS A 28 -21.23 -9.18 -3.24
C LYS A 28 -20.16 -8.81 -2.22
N ILE A 29 -18.89 -9.02 -2.54
CA ILE A 29 -17.77 -8.51 -1.76
C ILE A 29 -17.34 -7.18 -2.36
N VAL A 30 -17.15 -6.17 -1.52
CA VAL A 30 -16.63 -4.85 -1.88
C VAL A 30 -15.31 -4.62 -1.15
N LEU A 31 -14.28 -4.21 -1.90
CA LEU A 31 -12.96 -3.93 -1.35
C LEU A 31 -12.84 -2.48 -0.91
N VAL A 32 -12.16 -2.26 0.21
CA VAL A 32 -11.86 -0.95 0.76
C VAL A 32 -10.37 -0.86 1.11
N ALA A 33 -9.75 0.30 0.86
CA ALA A 33 -8.39 0.63 1.30
C ALA A 33 -8.29 2.12 1.63
N GLU A 34 -7.24 2.55 2.31
CA GLU A 34 -6.98 3.99 2.54
C GLU A 34 -6.24 4.61 1.34
N THR A 35 -6.40 5.93 1.14
CA THR A 35 -5.68 6.67 0.09
C THR A 35 -4.16 6.59 0.21
N GLY A 36 -3.65 6.35 1.44
CA GLY A 36 -2.22 6.11 1.67
C GLY A 36 -1.63 4.91 0.91
N CYS A 37 -2.45 4.09 0.23
CA CYS A 37 -1.98 3.05 -0.70
C CYS A 37 -1.48 3.61 -2.04
N ASP A 38 -1.64 4.91 -2.29
CA ASP A 38 -1.23 5.58 -3.54
C ASP A 38 -1.98 5.13 -4.81
N LEU A 39 -3.08 4.39 -4.69
CA LEU A 39 -3.97 4.14 -5.82
C LEU A 39 -4.70 5.45 -6.16
N THR A 40 -4.69 5.82 -7.44
CA THR A 40 -5.53 6.95 -7.88
C THR A 40 -7.01 6.55 -7.86
N PRO A 41 -7.95 7.52 -7.74
CA PRO A 41 -9.39 7.23 -7.79
C PRO A 41 -9.79 6.43 -9.03
N GLU A 42 -9.20 6.74 -10.20
CA GLU A 42 -9.45 6.04 -11.46
C GLU A 42 -9.01 4.58 -11.36
N ARG A 43 -7.79 4.36 -10.86
CA ARG A 43 -7.25 3.00 -10.72
C ARG A 43 -8.02 2.18 -9.69
N ALA A 44 -8.41 2.78 -8.58
CA ALA A 44 -9.26 2.15 -7.57
C ALA A 44 -10.64 1.78 -8.15
N GLY A 45 -11.25 2.68 -8.94
CA GLY A 45 -12.51 2.43 -9.65
C GLY A 45 -12.42 1.25 -10.62
N GLU A 46 -11.34 1.15 -11.43
CA GLU A 46 -11.08 0.01 -12.32
C GLU A 46 -10.97 -1.33 -11.56
N LEU A 47 -10.47 -1.28 -10.33
CA LEU A 47 -10.31 -2.45 -9.46
C LEU A 47 -11.57 -2.76 -8.64
N GLY A 48 -12.57 -1.87 -8.62
CA GLY A 48 -13.75 -1.99 -7.77
C GLY A 48 -13.45 -1.78 -6.29
N VAL A 49 -12.46 -0.93 -5.97
CA VAL A 49 -11.99 -0.61 -4.61
C VAL A 49 -12.48 0.78 -4.22
N TYR A 50 -13.04 0.91 -3.02
CA TYR A 50 -13.37 2.19 -2.43
C TYR A 50 -12.19 2.71 -1.59
N LEU A 51 -11.89 4.01 -1.70
CA LEU A 51 -10.80 4.63 -0.97
C LEU A 51 -11.32 5.47 0.20
N VAL A 52 -10.76 5.26 1.38
CA VAL A 52 -11.02 6.07 2.57
C VAL A 52 -9.90 7.11 2.70
N PRO A 53 -10.22 8.42 2.75
CA PRO A 53 -9.20 9.46 2.75
C PRO A 53 -8.41 9.48 4.07
N MET A 54 -7.10 9.49 3.98
CA MET A 54 -6.20 10.01 5.01
C MET A 54 -6.09 11.52 4.84
N HIS A 55 -5.41 12.24 5.74
CA HIS A 55 -5.40 13.71 5.71
C HIS A 55 -3.98 14.28 5.82
N VAL A 56 -3.83 15.48 5.27
CA VAL A 56 -2.60 16.29 5.35
C VAL A 56 -2.94 17.65 5.96
N SER A 57 -2.18 18.05 6.97
CA SER A 57 -2.30 19.35 7.63
C SER A 57 -1.12 20.25 7.26
N MET A 58 -1.43 21.41 6.71
CA MET A 58 -0.50 22.49 6.34
C MET A 58 -0.83 23.73 7.15
N GLY A 59 -0.16 23.93 8.27
CA GLY A 59 -0.51 24.95 9.25
C GLY A 59 -1.85 24.65 9.91
N LEU A 60 -2.82 25.55 9.80
CA LEU A 60 -4.17 25.39 10.37
C LEU A 60 -5.15 24.68 9.43
N GLU A 61 -4.78 24.44 8.19
CA GLU A 61 -5.63 23.81 7.21
C GLU A 61 -5.36 22.30 7.15
N THR A 62 -6.41 21.49 7.26
CA THR A 62 -6.36 20.04 7.06
C THR A 62 -7.20 19.66 5.84
N ARG A 63 -6.60 18.95 4.90
CA ARG A 63 -7.21 18.54 3.62
C ARG A 63 -7.14 17.03 3.43
N PRO A 64 -8.16 16.42 2.80
CA PRO A 64 -8.10 15.01 2.42
C PRO A 64 -6.96 14.73 1.44
N ASP A 65 -6.31 13.60 1.60
CA ASP A 65 -5.32 13.08 0.65
C ASP A 65 -5.98 12.85 -0.72
N GLY A 66 -5.32 13.30 -1.77
CA GLY A 66 -5.84 13.27 -3.14
C GLY A 66 -6.73 14.47 -3.52
N SER A 67 -7.07 15.39 -2.60
CA SER A 67 -7.85 16.60 -2.92
C SER A 67 -7.00 17.73 -3.49
N PHE A 68 -5.68 17.57 -3.54
CA PHE A 68 -4.73 18.54 -4.07
C PHE A 68 -3.49 17.83 -4.66
N PRO A 69 -2.72 18.49 -5.54
CA PRO A 69 -1.52 17.87 -6.09
C PRO A 69 -0.41 17.71 -5.04
N PRO A 70 0.32 16.58 -5.00
CA PRO A 70 1.37 16.32 -4.02
C PRO A 70 2.52 17.34 -4.05
N GLU A 71 2.69 18.10 -5.14
CA GLU A 71 3.66 19.18 -5.26
C GLU A 71 3.40 20.33 -4.28
N GLU A 72 2.16 20.52 -3.82
CA GLU A 72 1.85 21.53 -2.81
C GLU A 72 2.52 21.25 -1.47
N VAL A 73 2.82 19.98 -1.15
CA VAL A 73 3.60 19.57 0.02
C VAL A 73 5.00 20.21 0.00
N PHE A 74 5.64 20.23 -1.18
CA PHE A 74 6.96 20.85 -1.35
C PHE A 74 6.89 22.37 -1.31
N ALA A 75 5.89 22.95 -2.00
CA ALA A 75 5.68 24.38 -1.98
C ALA A 75 5.40 24.92 -0.57
N TYR A 76 4.72 24.13 0.28
CA TYR A 76 4.53 24.48 1.68
C TYR A 76 5.86 24.45 2.44
N TYR A 77 6.65 23.38 2.29
CA TYR A 77 7.97 23.27 2.92
C TYR A 77 8.92 24.38 2.49
N ASP A 78 9.00 24.68 1.19
CA ASP A 78 9.87 25.74 0.64
C ASP A 78 9.52 27.13 1.21
N ARG A 79 8.23 27.36 1.48
CA ARG A 79 7.75 28.64 2.04
C ARG A 79 7.93 28.75 3.55
N THR A 80 7.75 27.66 4.29
CA THR A 80 7.65 27.68 5.76
C THR A 80 8.85 27.08 6.47
N GLY A 81 9.61 26.20 5.79
CA GLY A 81 10.62 25.35 6.42
C GLY A 81 10.05 24.18 7.22
N GLU A 82 8.72 24.01 7.22
CA GLU A 82 8.02 22.96 7.97
C GLU A 82 7.48 21.88 7.04
N VAL A 83 7.67 20.61 7.39
CA VAL A 83 7.05 19.49 6.67
C VAL A 83 5.59 19.37 7.12
N PRO A 84 4.63 19.28 6.17
CA PRO A 84 3.24 19.03 6.51
C PRO A 84 3.05 17.79 7.38
N GLN A 85 2.07 17.84 8.29
CA GLN A 85 1.72 16.70 9.12
C GLN A 85 0.66 15.83 8.44
N THR A 86 0.63 14.54 8.79
CA THR A 86 -0.36 13.61 8.27
C THR A 86 -1.16 12.98 9.40
N SER A 87 -2.42 12.68 9.14
CA SER A 87 -3.28 11.94 10.06
C SER A 87 -3.95 10.75 9.38
N ALA A 88 -4.31 9.79 10.22
CA ALA A 88 -5.05 8.60 9.83
C ALA A 88 -6.42 8.97 9.23
N ALA A 89 -6.98 8.07 8.42
CA ALA A 89 -8.42 8.09 8.16
C ALA A 89 -9.17 7.95 9.49
N SER A 90 -10.12 8.85 9.74
CA SER A 90 -10.91 8.88 10.98
C SER A 90 -12.02 7.83 10.97
N GLN A 91 -12.59 7.55 12.14
CA GLN A 91 -13.80 6.71 12.21
C GLN A 91 -14.92 7.27 11.31
N TYR A 92 -15.12 8.59 11.30
CA TYR A 92 -16.12 9.25 10.48
C TYR A 92 -15.88 9.06 8.97
N ASP A 93 -14.62 9.07 8.52
CA ASP A 93 -14.28 8.81 7.11
C ASP A 93 -14.68 7.38 6.70
N PHE A 94 -14.41 6.40 7.56
CA PHE A 94 -14.82 5.01 7.34
C PHE A 94 -16.34 4.87 7.35
N GLU A 95 -17.05 5.45 8.33
CA GLU A 95 -18.51 5.44 8.40
C GLU A 95 -19.14 6.01 7.12
N ARG A 96 -18.62 7.12 6.63
CA ARG A 96 -19.08 7.73 5.38
C ARG A 96 -18.93 6.79 4.18
N VAL A 97 -17.75 6.15 4.03
CA VAL A 97 -17.51 5.22 2.93
C VAL A 97 -18.32 3.94 3.07
N PHE A 98 -18.50 3.39 4.28
CA PHE A 98 -19.33 2.21 4.51
C PHE A 98 -20.81 2.49 4.23
N ASN A 99 -21.31 3.68 4.59
CA ASN A 99 -22.66 4.13 4.26
C ASN A 99 -22.86 4.26 2.74
N GLU A 100 -21.87 4.80 2.02
CA GLU A 100 -21.90 4.88 0.57
C GLU A 100 -21.95 3.48 -0.07
N ILE A 101 -21.10 2.57 0.40
CA ILE A 101 -21.09 1.18 -0.08
C ILE A 101 -22.44 0.51 0.14
N GLU A 102 -23.02 0.62 1.34
CA GLU A 102 -24.34 0.02 1.65
C GLU A 102 -25.44 0.61 0.78
N SER A 103 -25.41 1.91 0.53
CA SER A 103 -26.38 2.58 -0.36
C SER A 103 -26.33 2.07 -1.79
N LEU A 104 -25.10 1.85 -2.32
CA LEU A 104 -24.88 1.43 -3.71
C LEU A 104 -24.90 -0.10 -3.88
N ASN A 105 -24.62 -0.85 -2.81
CA ASN A 105 -24.51 -2.30 -2.80
C ASN A 105 -25.19 -2.89 -1.54
N PRO A 106 -26.51 -2.79 -1.40
CA PRO A 106 -27.21 -3.19 -0.19
C PRO A 106 -26.92 -4.64 0.23
N GLY A 107 -26.49 -4.83 1.47
CA GLY A 107 -26.17 -6.12 2.04
C GLY A 107 -24.87 -6.75 1.55
N ALA A 108 -23.98 -5.97 0.92
CA ALA A 108 -22.64 -6.44 0.55
C ALA A 108 -21.78 -6.74 1.78
N ASP A 109 -20.84 -7.66 1.63
CA ASP A 109 -19.76 -7.86 2.58
C ASP A 109 -18.60 -6.93 2.22
N ILE A 110 -18.04 -6.21 3.19
CA ILE A 110 -16.91 -5.30 3.00
C ILE A 110 -15.63 -6.01 3.46
N VAL A 111 -14.62 -6.05 2.60
CA VAL A 111 -13.27 -6.49 2.97
C VAL A 111 -12.34 -5.29 2.90
N HIS A 112 -11.91 -4.81 4.07
CA HIS A 112 -10.98 -3.71 4.22
C HIS A 112 -9.55 -4.24 4.27
N LEU A 113 -8.75 -3.89 3.27
CA LEU A 113 -7.33 -4.23 3.15
C LEU A 113 -6.51 -3.06 3.68
N ALA A 114 -6.33 -3.04 4.98
CA ALA A 114 -5.88 -1.89 5.74
C ALA A 114 -4.40 -1.55 5.54
N TYR A 115 -4.09 -0.27 5.60
CA TYR A 115 -2.75 0.25 5.84
C TYR A 115 -2.20 -0.29 7.15
N SER A 116 -0.88 -0.49 7.25
CA SER A 116 -0.25 -1.10 8.42
C SER A 116 -0.68 -0.46 9.76
N ALA A 117 -1.29 -1.26 10.62
CA ALA A 117 -1.72 -0.87 11.97
C ALA A 117 -0.54 -0.43 12.87
N SER A 118 0.69 -0.82 12.53
CA SER A 118 1.89 -0.41 13.25
C SER A 118 2.33 1.03 12.96
N THR A 119 1.80 1.67 11.91
CA THR A 119 2.21 3.01 11.45
C THR A 119 1.11 4.06 11.52
N THR A 120 -0.16 3.63 11.62
CA THR A 120 -1.33 4.53 11.64
C THR A 120 -2.46 3.96 12.47
N ALA A 121 -3.35 4.83 12.95
CA ALA A 121 -4.57 4.43 13.66
C ALA A 121 -5.72 4.01 12.73
N SER A 122 -5.57 4.10 11.40
CA SER A 122 -6.65 3.84 10.43
C SER A 122 -7.30 2.48 10.62
N PHE A 123 -6.49 1.42 10.83
CA PHE A 123 -7.01 0.06 11.08
C PHE A 123 -7.97 0.03 12.29
N HIS A 124 -7.57 0.65 13.40
CA HIS A 124 -8.41 0.72 14.60
C HIS A 124 -9.68 1.54 14.37
N ASN A 125 -9.55 2.67 13.68
CA ASN A 125 -10.68 3.55 13.34
C ASN A 125 -11.71 2.81 12.45
N ALA A 126 -11.24 1.97 11.51
CA ALA A 126 -12.10 1.11 10.69
C ALA A 126 -12.88 0.11 11.54
N LEU A 127 -12.24 -0.53 12.53
CA LEU A 127 -12.91 -1.46 13.44
C LEU A 127 -13.97 -0.75 14.28
N MET A 128 -13.70 0.47 14.76
CA MET A 128 -14.67 1.27 15.51
C MET A 128 -15.87 1.66 14.64
N ALA A 129 -15.65 2.07 13.39
CA ALA A 129 -16.70 2.38 12.44
C ALA A 129 -17.58 1.14 12.14
N ALA A 130 -16.96 -0.03 11.97
CA ALA A 130 -17.65 -1.27 11.73
C ALA A 130 -18.53 -1.71 12.93
N ALA A 131 -18.02 -1.59 14.16
CA ALA A 131 -18.72 -2.00 15.37
C ALA A 131 -20.03 -1.23 15.61
N GLY A 132 -20.09 0.04 15.18
CA GLY A 132 -21.28 0.91 15.34
C GLY A 132 -22.30 0.83 14.20
N SER A 133 -21.97 0.19 13.07
CA SER A 133 -22.71 0.38 11.83
C SER A 133 -23.72 -0.73 11.48
N GLY A 134 -23.59 -1.92 12.04
CA GLY A 134 -24.34 -3.10 11.60
C GLY A 134 -23.88 -3.69 10.26
N TYR A 135 -22.87 -3.09 9.61
CA TYR A 135 -22.26 -3.61 8.38
C TYR A 135 -21.39 -4.82 8.64
N ARG A 136 -21.29 -5.69 7.64
CA ARG A 136 -20.40 -6.84 7.68
C ARG A 136 -19.05 -6.41 7.13
N VAL A 137 -18.14 -6.08 8.02
CA VAL A 137 -16.78 -5.63 7.66
C VAL A 137 -15.74 -6.61 8.19
N LEU A 138 -14.92 -7.13 7.30
CA LEU A 138 -13.69 -7.85 7.64
C LEU A 138 -12.51 -6.94 7.35
N SER A 139 -11.78 -6.52 8.39
CA SER A 139 -10.55 -5.74 8.24
C SER A 139 -9.32 -6.64 8.33
N VAL A 140 -8.42 -6.54 7.36
CA VAL A 140 -7.15 -7.28 7.27
C VAL A 140 -6.01 -6.28 7.34
N ASP A 141 -5.17 -6.36 8.37
CA ASP A 141 -3.92 -5.58 8.43
C ASP A 141 -2.94 -6.12 7.39
N THR A 142 -2.71 -5.37 6.29
CA THR A 142 -1.76 -5.80 5.26
C THR A 142 -0.31 -5.74 5.74
N LYS A 143 -0.04 -5.05 6.84
CA LYS A 143 1.32 -4.78 7.34
C LYS A 143 2.19 -4.04 6.32
N HIS A 144 1.57 -3.42 5.32
CA HIS A 144 2.24 -2.64 4.28
C HIS A 144 1.75 -1.20 4.28
N VAL A 145 2.54 -0.36 3.61
CA VAL A 145 2.32 1.08 3.43
C VAL A 145 2.43 1.40 1.94
N SER A 146 1.88 2.56 1.51
CA SER A 146 2.11 3.07 0.16
C SER A 146 1.84 1.97 -0.91
N VAL A 147 2.68 1.87 -1.91
CA VAL A 147 2.57 0.90 -3.02
C VAL A 147 2.67 -0.56 -2.54
N GLY A 148 3.23 -0.81 -1.36
CA GLY A 148 3.20 -2.15 -0.76
C GLY A 148 1.77 -2.58 -0.41
N GLN A 149 0.96 -1.68 0.17
CA GLN A 149 -0.47 -1.91 0.36
C GLN A 149 -1.20 -1.99 -0.98
N ALA A 150 -0.92 -1.07 -1.93
CA ALA A 150 -1.51 -1.13 -3.27
C ALA A 150 -1.30 -2.49 -3.94
N ALA A 151 -0.10 -3.04 -3.87
CA ALA A 151 0.23 -4.33 -4.46
C ALA A 151 -0.64 -5.48 -3.88
N VAL A 152 -0.86 -5.47 -2.55
CA VAL A 152 -1.77 -6.42 -1.89
C VAL A 152 -3.22 -6.22 -2.36
N VAL A 153 -3.68 -4.96 -2.44
CA VAL A 153 -5.03 -4.60 -2.90
C VAL A 153 -5.26 -5.03 -4.35
N ILE A 154 -4.32 -4.75 -5.25
CA ILE A 154 -4.39 -5.12 -6.67
C ILE A 154 -4.49 -6.64 -6.83
N GLU A 155 -3.64 -7.41 -6.13
CA GLU A 155 -3.65 -8.87 -6.22
C GLU A 155 -4.94 -9.46 -5.61
N ALA A 156 -5.45 -8.90 -4.50
CA ALA A 156 -6.71 -9.32 -3.90
C ALA A 156 -7.91 -9.02 -4.83
N ALA A 157 -7.93 -7.84 -5.46
CA ALA A 157 -8.98 -7.46 -6.42
C ALA A 157 -8.94 -8.37 -7.67
N ARG A 158 -7.73 -8.72 -8.16
CA ARG A 158 -7.58 -9.68 -9.26
C ARG A 158 -8.10 -11.06 -8.86
N LEU A 159 -7.73 -11.53 -7.66
CA LEU A 159 -8.18 -12.82 -7.15
C LEU A 159 -9.71 -12.89 -7.03
N LEU A 160 -10.33 -11.83 -6.48
CA LEU A 160 -11.80 -11.77 -6.36
C LEU A 160 -12.50 -11.77 -7.72
N ARG A 161 -11.92 -11.14 -8.74
CA ARG A 161 -12.45 -11.14 -10.10
C ARG A 161 -12.35 -12.50 -10.77
N GLU A 162 -11.25 -13.23 -10.55
CA GLU A 162 -11.03 -14.59 -11.07
C GLU A 162 -11.86 -15.63 -10.31
N HIS A 163 -12.18 -15.36 -9.04
CA HIS A 163 -12.87 -16.26 -8.13
C HIS A 163 -14.01 -15.53 -7.39
N PRO A 164 -15.10 -15.17 -8.10
CA PRO A 164 -16.21 -14.43 -7.50
C PRO A 164 -16.95 -15.23 -6.41
N GLU A 165 -16.72 -16.56 -6.34
CA GLU A 165 -17.27 -17.46 -5.33
C GLU A 165 -16.58 -17.39 -3.97
N LEU A 166 -15.52 -16.60 -3.79
CA LEU A 166 -14.80 -16.45 -2.53
C LEU A 166 -15.72 -15.86 -1.45
N THR A 167 -15.56 -16.34 -0.22
CA THR A 167 -16.12 -15.68 0.97
C THR A 167 -15.18 -14.59 1.46
N PRO A 168 -15.67 -13.61 2.25
CA PRO A 168 -14.80 -12.58 2.86
C PRO A 168 -13.62 -13.18 3.63
N GLU A 169 -13.85 -14.26 4.38
CA GLU A 169 -12.83 -14.92 5.19
C GLU A 169 -11.74 -15.57 4.31
N LEU A 170 -12.12 -16.21 3.20
CA LEU A 170 -11.18 -16.82 2.25
C LEU A 170 -10.36 -15.75 1.52
N LEU A 171 -11.01 -14.64 1.14
CA LEU A 171 -10.34 -13.50 0.52
C LEU A 171 -9.39 -12.82 1.52
N GLY A 172 -9.82 -12.62 2.76
CA GLY A 172 -8.98 -12.07 3.83
C GLY A 172 -7.73 -12.91 4.08
N ALA A 173 -7.91 -14.23 4.24
CA ALA A 173 -6.79 -15.17 4.40
C ALA A 173 -5.86 -15.21 3.16
N ALA A 174 -6.40 -15.00 1.96
CA ALA A 174 -5.59 -14.86 0.76
C ALA A 174 -4.79 -13.55 0.76
N ALA A 175 -5.41 -12.44 1.16
CA ALA A 175 -4.75 -11.14 1.28
C ALA A 175 -3.61 -11.17 2.31
N GLU A 176 -3.78 -11.81 3.46
CA GLU A 176 -2.70 -12.03 4.44
C GLU A 176 -1.52 -12.80 3.82
N ARG A 177 -1.78 -13.85 3.03
CA ARG A 177 -0.71 -14.61 2.33
C ARG A 177 -0.04 -13.79 1.24
N ILE A 178 -0.78 -12.96 0.51
CA ILE A 178 -0.22 -12.03 -0.46
C ILE A 178 0.68 -11.03 0.26
N ALA A 179 0.19 -10.43 1.35
CA ALA A 179 0.95 -9.49 2.15
C ALA A 179 2.25 -10.10 2.69
N ALA A 180 2.20 -11.33 3.21
CA ALA A 180 3.40 -12.03 3.69
C ALA A 180 4.46 -12.30 2.60
N LYS A 181 4.07 -12.30 1.34
CA LYS A 181 4.96 -12.45 0.18
C LYS A 181 5.34 -11.13 -0.48
N THR A 182 4.74 -10.03 -0.06
CA THR A 182 5.02 -8.69 -0.57
C THR A 182 6.24 -8.12 0.13
N HIS A 183 7.20 -7.62 -0.63
CA HIS A 183 8.38 -6.93 -0.12
C HIS A 183 8.44 -5.54 -0.73
N MET A 184 8.60 -4.55 0.12
CA MET A 184 8.65 -3.14 -0.25
C MET A 184 9.86 -2.48 0.37
N CYS A 185 10.55 -1.69 -0.41
CA CYS A 185 11.54 -0.75 0.10
C CYS A 185 11.59 0.52 -0.75
N PHE A 186 12.11 1.58 -0.17
CA PHE A 186 12.34 2.83 -0.88
C PHE A 186 13.59 3.56 -0.38
N VAL A 187 14.09 4.45 -1.20
CA VAL A 187 15.25 5.31 -0.93
C VAL A 187 14.78 6.76 -1.07
N PRO A 188 14.74 7.53 0.03
CA PRO A 188 14.45 8.96 -0.04
C PRO A 188 15.66 9.72 -0.59
N GLN A 189 15.41 10.78 -1.35
CA GLN A 189 16.44 11.72 -1.77
C GLN A 189 16.76 12.75 -0.68
N ASN A 190 15.73 13.16 0.07
CA ASN A 190 15.82 14.06 1.23
C ASN A 190 15.31 13.35 2.48
N LEU A 191 16.11 13.39 3.56
CA LEU A 191 15.78 12.74 4.84
C LEU A 191 14.93 13.61 5.78
N ASP A 192 14.77 14.90 5.51
CA ASP A 192 14.05 15.81 6.40
C ASP A 192 12.58 15.43 6.52
N TYR A 193 11.95 15.09 5.40
CA TYR A 193 10.57 14.61 5.36
C TYR A 193 10.39 13.32 6.16
N LEU A 194 11.31 12.37 6.00
CA LEU A 194 11.25 11.09 6.70
C LEU A 194 11.47 11.24 8.21
N ARG A 195 12.37 12.15 8.62
CA ARG A 195 12.61 12.47 10.04
C ARG A 195 11.41 13.16 10.65
N ALA A 196 10.86 14.19 9.99
CA ALA A 196 9.68 14.92 10.45
C ALA A 196 8.46 13.98 10.58
N GLY A 197 8.33 13.01 9.67
CA GLY A 197 7.27 12.01 9.70
C GLY A 197 7.30 11.08 10.91
N GLY A 198 8.45 10.80 11.48
CA GLY A 198 8.62 10.04 12.73
C GLY A 198 8.14 8.57 12.68
N ARG A 199 7.96 7.96 11.49
CA ARG A 199 7.44 6.58 11.33
C ARG A 199 8.52 5.52 11.17
N VAL A 200 9.80 5.91 11.07
CA VAL A 200 10.92 4.96 11.00
C VAL A 200 11.34 4.55 12.40
N SER A 201 11.27 3.25 12.69
CA SER A 201 11.47 2.69 14.04
C SER A 201 12.89 2.89 14.59
N ASN A 202 13.90 2.98 13.72
CA ASN A 202 15.30 3.20 14.08
C ASN A 202 15.84 4.51 13.48
N ALA A 203 15.12 5.62 13.68
CA ALA A 203 15.40 6.92 13.07
C ALA A 203 16.85 7.41 13.31
N ALA A 204 17.51 7.00 14.40
CA ALA A 204 18.93 7.26 14.63
C ALA A 204 19.85 6.75 13.51
N ALA A 205 19.45 5.69 12.80
CA ALA A 205 20.18 5.17 11.64
C ALA A 205 20.12 6.09 10.42
N LEU A 206 19.20 7.07 10.41
CA LEU A 206 19.07 8.08 9.36
C LEU A 206 20.06 9.23 9.48
N ILE A 207 20.89 9.26 10.53
CA ILE A 207 21.92 10.28 10.68
C ILE A 207 23.00 10.01 9.62
N SER A 208 23.04 10.90 8.61
CA SER A 208 24.12 10.90 7.65
C SER A 208 24.55 12.35 7.37
N GLY A 209 25.78 12.68 7.76
CA GLY A 209 26.49 13.87 7.25
C GLY A 209 27.30 13.54 5.99
N VAL A 210 27.11 12.35 5.42
CA VAL A 210 27.89 11.88 4.28
C VAL A 210 27.15 12.14 2.98
N LEU A 211 27.74 12.92 2.10
CA LEU A 211 27.22 13.25 0.78
C LEU A 211 26.97 11.98 -0.05
N ASN A 212 25.84 11.94 -0.75
CA ASN A 212 25.42 10.83 -1.63
C ASN A 212 25.29 9.46 -0.91
N LEU A 213 24.92 9.46 0.36
CA LEU A 213 24.58 8.26 1.11
C LEU A 213 23.06 8.18 1.29
N HIS A 214 22.47 7.16 0.73
CA HIS A 214 21.02 6.95 0.67
C HIS A 214 20.62 5.72 1.51
N PRO A 215 19.95 5.88 2.65
CA PRO A 215 19.41 4.75 3.39
C PRO A 215 18.25 4.13 2.63
N CYS A 216 18.22 2.82 2.57
CA CYS A 216 17.06 2.06 2.12
C CYS A 216 16.13 1.85 3.31
N ILE A 217 14.88 2.22 3.14
CA ILE A 217 13.82 2.01 4.13
C ILE A 217 12.96 0.85 3.65
N SER A 218 12.90 -0.20 4.44
CA SER A 218 12.07 -1.38 4.16
C SER A 218 10.92 -1.52 5.15
N VAL A 219 9.94 -2.32 4.80
CA VAL A 219 8.87 -2.73 5.71
C VAL A 219 9.23 -4.06 6.35
N SER A 220 9.20 -4.12 7.69
CA SER A 220 9.41 -5.33 8.46
C SER A 220 8.35 -5.42 9.56
N ASP A 221 7.53 -6.45 9.51
CA ASP A 221 6.39 -6.67 10.41
C ASP A 221 5.52 -5.40 10.61
N GLY A 222 5.17 -4.78 9.49
CA GLY A 222 4.34 -3.58 9.45
C GLY A 222 5.04 -2.27 9.79
N ARG A 223 6.32 -2.28 10.14
CA ARG A 223 7.08 -1.09 10.55
C ARG A 223 8.08 -0.67 9.49
N LEU A 224 8.29 0.63 9.36
CA LEU A 224 9.37 1.17 8.54
C LEU A 224 10.70 1.06 9.30
N VAL A 225 11.70 0.44 8.66
CA VAL A 225 13.02 0.20 9.25
C VAL A 225 14.09 0.69 8.27
N ALA A 226 15.00 1.54 8.75
CA ALA A 226 16.19 1.90 7.99
C ALA A 226 17.20 0.75 8.02
N GLY A 227 17.57 0.28 6.85
CA GLY A 227 18.45 -0.86 6.65
C GLY A 227 19.73 -0.51 5.90
N ARG A 228 19.95 -1.21 4.79
CA ARG A 228 21.10 -1.04 3.90
C ARG A 228 21.26 0.42 3.45
N LYS A 229 22.49 0.88 3.28
CA LYS A 229 22.81 2.21 2.74
C LYS A 229 23.43 2.08 1.37
N TYR A 230 22.90 2.81 0.41
CA TYR A 230 23.44 2.93 -0.94
C TYR A 230 24.26 4.19 -1.09
N ARG A 231 25.28 4.15 -1.94
CA ARG A 231 26.15 5.29 -2.21
C ARG A 231 26.22 5.59 -3.70
N GLY A 232 26.14 6.86 -4.06
CA GLY A 232 26.27 7.35 -5.44
C GLY A 232 25.04 8.12 -5.93
N SER A 233 24.98 8.38 -7.26
CA SER A 233 23.82 9.04 -7.86
C SER A 233 22.55 8.14 -7.74
N MET A 234 21.37 8.77 -7.74
CA MET A 234 20.09 8.04 -7.65
C MET A 234 19.93 7.04 -8.82
N VAL A 235 20.47 7.30 -9.99
CA VAL A 235 20.52 6.35 -11.12
C VAL A 235 21.24 5.05 -10.74
N LYS A 236 22.43 5.16 -10.12
CA LYS A 236 23.19 3.99 -9.65
C LYS A 236 22.47 3.27 -8.50
N VAL A 237 21.88 4.05 -7.61
CA VAL A 237 21.11 3.53 -6.47
C VAL A 237 19.91 2.74 -6.96
N ALA A 238 19.10 3.27 -7.88
CA ALA A 238 17.92 2.60 -8.41
C ALA A 238 18.26 1.24 -9.04
N ARG A 239 19.29 1.20 -9.90
CA ARG A 239 19.75 -0.06 -10.52
C ARG A 239 20.19 -1.09 -9.47
N ARG A 240 20.98 -0.65 -8.49
CA ARG A 240 21.48 -1.55 -7.45
C ARG A 240 20.34 -2.05 -6.53
N LEU A 241 19.41 -1.16 -6.15
CA LEU A 241 18.25 -1.50 -5.34
C LEU A 241 17.44 -2.63 -5.99
N ILE A 242 17.12 -2.50 -7.28
CA ILE A 242 16.33 -3.50 -8.01
C ILE A 242 17.02 -4.87 -7.99
N ARG A 243 18.32 -4.93 -8.30
CA ARG A 243 19.09 -6.18 -8.28
C ARG A 243 19.13 -6.81 -6.89
N ASP A 244 19.47 -6.00 -5.90
CA ASP A 244 19.66 -6.46 -4.52
C ASP A 244 18.34 -7.02 -3.96
N GLU A 245 17.22 -6.31 -4.15
CA GLU A 245 15.91 -6.75 -3.65
C GLU A 245 15.36 -7.96 -4.43
N ALA A 246 15.52 -7.96 -5.75
CA ALA A 246 15.09 -9.07 -6.59
C ALA A 246 15.83 -10.37 -6.26
N GLN A 247 17.09 -10.27 -5.84
CA GLN A 247 17.92 -11.40 -5.42
C GLN A 247 17.64 -11.80 -3.97
N ALA A 248 17.57 -10.82 -3.04
CA ALA A 248 17.42 -11.08 -1.62
C ALA A 248 16.09 -11.79 -1.29
N HIS A 249 15.03 -11.49 -2.03
CA HIS A 249 13.69 -12.01 -1.80
C HIS A 249 13.20 -13.01 -2.85
N ASP A 250 14.05 -13.44 -3.77
CA ASP A 250 13.67 -14.34 -4.87
C ASP A 250 12.34 -13.94 -5.53
N PHE A 251 12.27 -12.70 -6.00
CA PHE A 251 11.05 -12.15 -6.58
C PHE A 251 10.54 -12.98 -7.77
N ARG A 252 9.22 -13.15 -7.85
CA ARG A 252 8.55 -13.53 -9.10
C ARG A 252 8.92 -12.50 -10.18
N ARG A 253 8.94 -12.91 -11.45
CA ARG A 253 9.35 -12.04 -12.55
C ARG A 253 8.18 -11.51 -13.39
N ASP A 254 6.96 -11.85 -13.04
CA ASP A 254 5.76 -11.44 -13.75
C ASP A 254 5.42 -9.95 -13.57
N MET A 255 5.77 -9.34 -12.42
CA MET A 255 5.47 -7.94 -12.10
C MET A 255 6.46 -7.36 -11.11
N LEU A 256 6.89 -6.10 -11.33
CA LEU A 256 7.59 -5.25 -10.38
C LEU A 256 6.92 -3.87 -10.36
N TYR A 257 6.53 -3.41 -9.18
CA TYR A 257 6.03 -2.04 -9.01
C TYR A 257 7.16 -1.10 -8.64
N PHE A 258 7.14 0.11 -9.21
CA PHE A 258 8.02 1.19 -8.85
C PHE A 258 7.26 2.27 -8.10
N ILE A 259 7.85 2.76 -7.03
CA ILE A 259 7.38 3.91 -6.27
C ILE A 259 8.13 5.14 -6.78
N ARG A 260 7.41 6.21 -7.11
CA ARG A 260 8.00 7.50 -7.41
C ARG A 260 7.30 8.61 -6.66
N SER A 261 8.05 9.44 -5.97
CA SER A 261 7.54 10.72 -5.50
C SER A 261 7.76 11.81 -6.57
N PRO A 262 6.97 12.91 -6.55
CA PRO A 262 7.21 14.02 -7.46
C PRO A 262 8.65 14.51 -7.39
N GLY A 263 9.21 14.94 -8.52
CA GLY A 263 10.62 15.36 -8.61
C GLY A 263 11.62 14.23 -8.87
N LEU A 264 11.18 12.97 -9.02
CA LEU A 264 12.09 11.90 -9.45
C LEU A 264 12.50 12.12 -10.92
N PRO A 265 13.81 12.27 -11.24
CA PRO A 265 14.27 12.51 -12.60
C PRO A 265 13.94 11.38 -13.58
N ASP A 266 13.64 11.72 -14.82
CA ASP A 266 13.32 10.72 -15.86
C ASP A 266 14.47 9.78 -16.16
N GLU A 267 15.73 10.23 -16.01
CA GLU A 267 16.91 9.37 -16.14
C GLU A 267 16.91 8.22 -15.11
N VAL A 268 16.42 8.47 -13.90
CA VAL A 268 16.29 7.44 -12.85
C VAL A 268 15.20 6.45 -13.24
N ARG A 269 14.08 6.94 -13.77
CA ARG A 269 12.97 6.11 -14.24
C ARG A 269 13.42 5.17 -15.34
N LYS A 270 14.08 5.72 -16.36
CA LYS A 270 14.62 4.93 -17.49
C LYS A 270 15.62 3.89 -16.99
N ALA A 271 16.53 4.28 -16.10
CA ALA A 271 17.51 3.36 -15.54
C ALA A 271 16.89 2.21 -14.75
N ALA A 272 15.77 2.49 -14.01
CA ALA A 272 15.02 1.48 -13.27
C ALA A 272 14.32 0.48 -14.21
N GLU A 273 13.68 0.97 -15.26
CA GLU A 273 13.02 0.12 -16.27
C GLU A 273 14.02 -0.78 -17.01
N ASP A 274 15.16 -0.21 -17.42
CA ASP A 274 16.23 -0.97 -18.09
C ASP A 274 16.78 -2.06 -17.16
N GLU A 275 16.99 -1.74 -15.88
CA GLU A 275 17.50 -2.71 -14.91
C GLU A 275 16.48 -3.80 -14.60
N ALA A 276 15.19 -3.48 -14.43
CA ALA A 276 14.15 -4.48 -14.23
C ALA A 276 14.07 -5.45 -15.40
N ARG A 277 14.14 -4.93 -16.63
CA ARG A 277 14.19 -5.77 -17.85
C ARG A 277 15.41 -6.69 -17.84
N SER A 278 16.59 -6.16 -17.46
CA SER A 278 17.83 -6.94 -17.34
C SER A 278 17.74 -8.03 -16.26
N CYS A 279 16.96 -7.79 -15.20
CA CYS A 279 16.66 -8.78 -14.16
C CYS A 279 15.56 -9.78 -14.57
N GLY A 280 15.02 -9.69 -15.79
CA GLY A 280 14.03 -10.62 -16.33
C GLY A 280 12.59 -10.35 -15.89
N PHE A 281 12.26 -9.15 -15.42
CA PHE A 281 10.87 -8.80 -15.15
C PHE A 281 10.09 -8.59 -16.46
N GLU A 282 8.93 -9.24 -16.55
CA GLU A 282 8.06 -9.20 -17.73
C GLU A 282 7.29 -7.89 -17.83
N ARG A 283 6.84 -7.38 -16.68
CA ARG A 283 6.05 -6.15 -16.58
C ARG A 283 6.54 -5.30 -15.41
N THR A 284 6.44 -4.00 -15.61
CA THR A 284 6.68 -3.01 -14.55
C THR A 284 5.55 -1.99 -14.53
N GLU A 285 5.20 -1.47 -13.36
CA GLU A 285 4.19 -0.44 -13.19
C GLU A 285 4.71 0.66 -12.25
N TRP A 286 4.58 1.93 -12.68
CA TRP A 286 4.92 3.09 -11.88
C TRP A 286 3.71 3.58 -11.10
N VAL A 287 3.87 3.66 -9.81
CA VAL A 287 2.88 4.27 -8.91
C VAL A 287 3.46 5.56 -8.35
N ARG A 288 2.73 6.65 -8.51
CA ARG A 288 3.09 7.96 -7.98
C ARG A 288 2.54 8.09 -6.56
N THR A 289 3.34 8.60 -5.64
CA THR A 289 2.90 8.84 -4.26
C THR A 289 1.83 9.94 -4.20
N GLY A 290 0.80 9.72 -3.38
CA GLY A 290 -0.19 10.71 -2.97
C GLY A 290 0.41 11.72 -2.00
N CYS A 291 -0.43 12.65 -1.49
CA CYS A 291 0.04 13.73 -0.62
C CYS A 291 0.57 13.21 0.72
N VAL A 292 -0.14 12.26 1.34
CA VAL A 292 0.26 11.65 2.63
C VAL A 292 1.64 11.00 2.51
N ILE A 293 1.86 10.18 1.49
CA ILE A 293 3.14 9.48 1.32
C ILE A 293 4.24 10.45 0.93
N THR A 294 3.93 11.49 0.15
CA THR A 294 4.89 12.55 -0.22
C THR A 294 5.38 13.33 1.00
N CYS A 295 4.54 13.55 2.03
CA CYS A 295 4.95 14.15 3.31
C CYS A 295 6.00 13.32 4.07
N HIS A 296 6.13 12.03 3.78
CA HIS A 296 7.12 11.14 4.42
C HIS A 296 8.29 10.80 3.51
N GLY A 297 8.03 10.59 2.22
CA GLY A 297 9.06 10.23 1.24
C GLY A 297 9.90 11.40 0.75
N GLY A 298 9.32 12.60 0.76
CA GLY A 298 9.95 13.81 0.22
C GLY A 298 10.08 13.79 -1.31
N PRO A 299 10.70 14.83 -1.89
CA PRO A 299 10.90 14.93 -3.33
C PRO A 299 11.87 13.87 -3.83
N GLY A 300 11.62 13.34 -5.03
CA GLY A 300 12.54 12.46 -5.75
C GLY A 300 12.78 11.09 -5.12
N ALA A 301 11.95 10.65 -4.18
CA ALA A 301 12.06 9.31 -3.61
C ALA A 301 11.77 8.23 -4.67
N PHE A 302 12.53 7.14 -4.61
CA PHE A 302 12.39 5.98 -5.47
C PHE A 302 12.26 4.70 -4.63
N GLY A 303 11.39 3.80 -5.03
CA GLY A 303 11.26 2.50 -4.37
C GLY A 303 10.79 1.39 -5.30
N VAL A 304 10.80 0.17 -4.76
CA VAL A 304 10.37 -1.04 -5.45
C VAL A 304 9.46 -1.88 -4.57
N VAL A 305 8.50 -2.55 -5.20
CA VAL A 305 7.66 -3.56 -4.57
C VAL A 305 7.61 -4.79 -5.46
N GLY A 306 7.89 -5.95 -4.88
CA GLY A 306 7.83 -7.23 -5.56
C GLY A 306 7.28 -8.32 -4.64
N PHE A 307 6.99 -9.48 -5.24
CA PHE A 307 6.47 -10.64 -4.50
C PHE A 307 7.49 -11.77 -4.54
N SER A 308 7.79 -12.37 -3.39
CA SER A 308 8.57 -13.61 -3.34
C SER A 308 7.80 -14.79 -3.97
N ARG A 309 8.53 -15.79 -4.45
CA ARG A 309 7.97 -17.02 -5.03
C ARG A 309 7.23 -17.90 -4.04
#